data_021fc5825b17ae76e6be01366ad9b41f
#
_entry.id   021fc5825b17ae76e6be01366ad9b41f
#
_cell.length_a   1.000
_cell.length_b   1.000
_cell.length_c   1.000
_cell.angle_alpha   90.00
_cell.angle_beta   90.00
_cell.angle_gamma   90.00
#
_symmetry.space_group_name_H-M   'P 1'
#
loop_
_entity.id
_entity.type
_entity.pdbx_description
1 polymer ?
#
loop_
_entity_poly.entity_id
_entity_poly.type
_entity_poly.pdbx_seq_one_letter_code
_entity_poly.pdbx_strand_id
1 'polypeptide(L)'
;MHQEVKILELTWDKNKKYNFFLLFSICLVSIYLYSGCAASSNSSRYNKNEPKEKNTKSNIRFTSDDPDIAPADNTPVDIDRLITKIKTPTNRSSGNVKSKEVMLMEIIRYMNTPYKFGGNSKKGIDCSAFTQTMFRNAISIRLNRTARDQYKEGKDIDEKKELKFGDLVFFDTRRTVKPGHVGIYLGDNLFAHASSSKGVTISSITSSYYSGRYMGGRRISKF
;
A
#
# COMPACT_ATOMS: atom_id res chain seq x y z
N MET A 1 -26.43 33.72 56.44
CA MET A 1 -25.36 32.78 56.18
C MET A 1 -24.59 33.25 54.94
N HIS A 2 -23.51 34.05 55.21
CA HIS A 2 -22.61 34.54 54.17
C HIS A 2 -21.49 33.48 53.99
N GLN A 3 -21.32 32.95 52.82
CA GLN A 3 -20.11 32.19 52.48
C GLN A 3 -19.11 33.13 51.78
N GLU A 4 -17.98 33.33 52.44
CA GLU A 4 -16.83 34.07 51.89
C GLU A 4 -16.18 33.26 50.79
N VAL A 5 -16.05 33.89 49.62
CA VAL A 5 -15.27 33.38 48.51
C VAL A 5 -13.82 33.78 48.74
N LYS A 6 -12.96 32.84 49.15
CA LYS A 6 -11.50 33.04 49.20
C LYS A 6 -10.94 33.15 47.80
N ILE A 7 -10.52 34.33 47.41
CA ILE A 7 -9.72 34.60 46.23
C ILE A 7 -8.30 34.08 46.50
N LEU A 8 -7.89 33.01 45.85
CA LEU A 8 -6.51 32.52 45.84
C LEU A 8 -5.68 33.50 44.99
N GLU A 9 -4.96 34.41 45.63
CA GLU A 9 -3.91 35.19 44.98
C GLU A 9 -2.76 34.25 44.57
N LEU A 10 -2.61 34.05 43.29
CA LEU A 10 -1.45 33.42 42.68
C LEU A 10 -0.26 34.40 42.74
N THR A 11 0.54 34.30 43.79
CA THR A 11 1.85 34.96 43.85
C THR A 11 2.78 34.28 42.87
N TRP A 12 2.95 34.87 41.71
CA TRP A 12 3.86 34.36 40.69
C TRP A 12 5.30 34.68 41.07
N ASP A 13 6.04 33.65 41.44
CA ASP A 13 7.44 33.72 41.88
C ASP A 13 8.33 34.25 40.73
N LYS A 14 8.96 35.41 40.98
CA LYS A 14 9.89 36.05 40.04
C LYS A 14 11.07 35.15 39.63
N ASN A 15 11.47 34.20 40.46
CA ASN A 15 12.57 33.31 40.20
C ASN A 15 12.24 32.28 39.07
N LYS A 16 10.97 31.92 38.88
CA LYS A 16 10.55 31.05 37.75
C LYS A 16 10.70 31.72 36.39
N LYS A 17 10.55 33.03 36.30
CA LYS A 17 10.77 33.77 35.04
C LYS A 17 12.22 33.73 34.59
N TYR A 18 13.18 33.89 35.49
CA TYR A 18 14.60 33.84 35.14
C TYR A 18 15.01 32.46 34.64
N ASN A 19 14.53 31.39 35.27
CA ASN A 19 14.83 30.03 34.84
C ASN A 19 14.21 29.71 33.46
N PHE A 20 13.02 30.22 33.15
CA PHE A 20 12.38 30.04 31.86
C PHE A 20 13.14 30.78 30.74
N PHE A 21 13.57 32.02 30.96
CA PHE A 21 14.37 32.77 29.99
C PHE A 21 15.76 32.21 29.82
N LEU A 22 16.39 31.64 30.85
CA LEU A 22 17.69 31.00 30.78
C LEU A 22 17.61 29.71 29.93
N LEU A 23 16.58 28.88 30.15
CA LEU A 23 16.34 27.65 29.36
C LEU A 23 16.02 27.99 27.90
N PHE A 24 15.25 29.04 27.64
CA PHE A 24 14.92 29.48 26.28
C PHE A 24 16.15 29.99 25.53
N SER A 25 17.03 30.74 26.24
CA SER A 25 18.29 31.22 25.68
C SER A 25 19.25 30.08 25.34
N ILE A 26 19.35 29.04 26.18
CA ILE A 26 20.18 27.87 25.94
C ILE A 26 19.66 27.06 24.72
N CYS A 27 18.33 26.93 24.56
CA CYS A 27 17.73 26.29 23.38
C CYS A 27 18.04 27.04 22.08
N LEU A 28 18.01 28.37 22.08
CA LEU A 28 18.31 29.18 20.89
C LEU A 28 19.79 29.08 20.50
N VAL A 29 20.71 29.03 21.46
CA VAL A 29 22.13 28.87 21.19
C VAL A 29 22.43 27.45 20.63
N SER A 30 21.76 26.40 21.10
CA SER A 30 21.92 25.05 20.56
C SER A 30 21.43 24.92 19.12
N ILE A 31 20.40 25.65 18.71
CA ILE A 31 19.89 25.66 17.32
C ILE A 31 20.93 26.30 16.37
N TYR A 32 21.66 27.34 16.82
CA TYR A 32 22.70 27.96 16.00
C TYR A 32 23.95 27.10 15.82
N LEU A 33 24.25 26.16 16.73
CA LEU A 33 25.41 25.30 16.63
C LEU A 33 25.20 24.09 15.69
N TYR A 34 23.94 23.78 15.31
CA TYR A 34 23.61 22.67 14.38
C TYR A 34 23.36 23.11 12.94
N SER A 35 23.48 24.40 12.63
CA SER A 35 23.27 24.95 11.25
C SER A 35 24.50 24.85 10.36
N GLY A 36 25.43 23.97 10.67
CA GLY A 36 26.60 23.69 9.85
C GLY A 36 26.35 22.61 8.80
N CYS A 37 25.38 22.79 7.88
CA CYS A 37 25.27 21.94 6.71
C CYS A 37 26.29 22.38 5.67
N ALA A 38 27.45 21.74 5.64
CA ALA A 38 28.37 21.83 4.52
C ALA A 38 27.73 21.17 3.31
N ALA A 39 27.21 21.97 2.39
CA ALA A 39 26.84 21.51 1.07
C ALA A 39 28.11 21.15 0.31
N SER A 40 28.46 19.87 0.27
CA SER A 40 29.46 19.34 -0.63
C SER A 40 28.89 19.36 -2.05
N SER A 41 29.15 20.40 -2.80
CA SER A 41 28.89 20.46 -4.23
C SER A 41 29.97 19.64 -4.94
N ASN A 42 29.78 18.32 -5.04
CA ASN A 42 30.48 17.51 -6.02
C ASN A 42 29.91 17.83 -7.41
N SER A 43 30.34 18.95 -7.98
CA SER A 43 30.22 19.23 -9.39
C SER A 43 31.17 18.28 -10.13
N SER A 44 30.69 17.06 -10.41
CA SER A 44 31.35 16.16 -11.34
C SER A 44 31.22 16.80 -12.74
N ARG A 45 32.31 17.44 -13.19
CA ARG A 45 32.43 17.93 -14.59
C ARG A 45 32.30 16.71 -15.49
N TYR A 46 31.20 16.64 -16.23
CA TYR A 46 30.95 15.66 -17.28
C TYR A 46 32.06 15.73 -18.32
N ASN A 47 32.96 14.74 -18.33
CA ASN A 47 33.99 14.57 -19.36
C ASN A 47 33.34 13.81 -20.53
N LYS A 48 33.22 14.53 -21.65
CA LYS A 48 32.47 14.13 -22.86
C LYS A 48 33.09 12.98 -23.65
N ASN A 49 34.26 12.44 -23.25
CA ASN A 49 35.06 11.54 -24.08
C ASN A 49 35.41 10.18 -23.46
N GLU A 50 34.71 9.74 -22.41
CA GLU A 50 34.87 8.37 -21.96
C GLU A 50 33.84 7.43 -22.61
N PRO A 51 34.25 6.24 -23.11
CA PRO A 51 33.34 5.25 -23.66
C PRO A 51 32.38 4.84 -22.55
N LYS A 52 31.06 4.97 -22.80
CA LYS A 52 30.02 4.50 -21.88
C LYS A 52 30.18 3.01 -21.65
N GLU A 53 30.83 2.62 -20.55
CA GLU A 53 30.75 1.27 -20.05
C GLU A 53 29.30 0.97 -19.72
N LYS A 54 28.67 0.09 -20.49
CA LYS A 54 27.30 -0.34 -20.29
C LYS A 54 27.23 -1.10 -18.98
N ASN A 55 26.88 -0.40 -17.90
CA ASN A 55 26.62 -0.99 -16.61
C ASN A 55 25.28 -1.77 -16.67
N THR A 56 25.38 -2.99 -17.22
CA THR A 56 24.24 -3.85 -17.59
C THR A 56 23.55 -4.50 -16.38
N LYS A 57 24.01 -4.22 -15.16
CA LYS A 57 23.50 -4.93 -13.95
C LYS A 57 22.40 -4.20 -13.16
N SER A 58 22.20 -2.89 -13.34
CA SER A 58 21.20 -2.14 -12.57
C SER A 58 19.85 -1.97 -13.26
N ASN A 59 19.76 -2.16 -14.59
CA ASN A 59 18.57 -1.86 -15.38
C ASN A 59 17.62 -3.04 -15.62
N ILE A 60 18.01 -4.27 -15.26
CA ILE A 60 17.16 -5.47 -15.49
C ILE A 60 15.89 -5.45 -14.63
N ARG A 61 15.82 -4.59 -13.61
CA ARG A 61 14.67 -4.50 -12.70
C ARG A 61 13.51 -3.64 -13.20
N PHE A 62 13.72 -2.88 -14.28
CA PHE A 62 12.84 -1.76 -14.65
C PHE A 62 12.59 -1.62 -16.15
N THR A 63 12.95 -2.60 -16.97
CA THR A 63 12.67 -2.53 -18.40
C THR A 63 11.20 -2.87 -18.65
N SER A 64 10.55 -2.09 -19.49
CA SER A 64 9.20 -2.31 -20.04
C SER A 64 9.04 -3.65 -20.76
N ASP A 65 10.13 -4.39 -20.93
CA ASP A 65 10.21 -5.68 -21.63
C ASP A 65 9.85 -6.88 -20.75
N ASP A 66 9.48 -6.67 -19.49
CA ASP A 66 8.93 -7.73 -18.65
C ASP A 66 7.45 -7.93 -19.01
N PRO A 67 7.08 -9.03 -19.71
CA PRO A 67 5.79 -9.17 -20.35
C PRO A 67 4.67 -9.53 -19.36
N ASP A 68 4.39 -8.65 -18.42
CA ASP A 68 3.19 -8.71 -17.58
C ASP A 68 1.99 -8.03 -18.27
N ILE A 69 1.94 -8.11 -19.61
CA ILE A 69 0.79 -7.60 -20.36
C ILE A 69 -0.29 -8.67 -20.30
N ALA A 70 -1.11 -8.62 -19.26
CA ALA A 70 -2.33 -9.40 -19.21
C ALA A 70 -3.20 -9.02 -20.42
N PRO A 71 -3.68 -10.01 -21.22
CA PRO A 71 -4.60 -9.72 -22.30
C PRO A 71 -5.84 -9.03 -21.75
N ALA A 72 -6.51 -8.25 -22.59
CA ALA A 72 -7.77 -7.61 -22.24
C ALA A 72 -8.82 -8.68 -21.92
N ASP A 73 -8.96 -9.04 -20.64
CA ASP A 73 -10.07 -9.86 -20.17
C ASP A 73 -11.31 -8.95 -20.13
N ASN A 74 -12.23 -9.15 -21.06
CA ASN A 74 -13.45 -8.39 -21.20
C ASN A 74 -14.63 -9.05 -20.48
N THR A 75 -14.38 -9.96 -19.54
CA THR A 75 -15.47 -10.57 -18.76
C THR A 75 -16.21 -9.47 -18.00
N PRO A 76 -17.51 -9.24 -18.25
CA PRO A 76 -18.28 -8.26 -17.51
C PRO A 76 -18.33 -8.67 -16.04
N VAL A 77 -17.88 -7.78 -15.17
CA VAL A 77 -17.97 -8.00 -13.72
C VAL A 77 -19.18 -7.23 -13.21
N ASP A 78 -20.13 -7.97 -12.67
CA ASP A 78 -21.31 -7.41 -11.99
C ASP A 78 -20.92 -6.92 -10.59
N ILE A 79 -20.56 -5.66 -10.51
CA ILE A 79 -20.15 -5.00 -9.26
C ILE A 79 -21.33 -4.92 -8.29
N ASP A 80 -22.56 -4.69 -8.77
CA ASP A 80 -23.75 -4.58 -7.92
C ASP A 80 -24.06 -5.91 -7.22
N ARG A 81 -23.86 -7.02 -7.92
CA ARG A 81 -23.96 -8.35 -7.33
C ARG A 81 -22.92 -8.57 -6.22
N LEU A 82 -21.68 -8.13 -6.42
CA LEU A 82 -20.63 -8.20 -5.39
C LEU A 82 -20.98 -7.36 -4.16
N ILE A 83 -21.48 -6.15 -4.36
CA ILE A 83 -21.93 -5.25 -3.27
C ILE A 83 -23.10 -5.88 -2.50
N THR A 84 -24.09 -6.39 -3.20
CA THR A 84 -25.26 -7.04 -2.59
C THR A 84 -24.84 -8.24 -1.76
N LYS A 85 -23.97 -9.09 -2.27
CA LYS A 85 -23.47 -10.28 -1.56
C LYS A 85 -22.71 -9.94 -0.29
N ILE A 86 -21.95 -8.85 -0.26
CA ILE A 86 -21.20 -8.39 0.92
C ILE A 86 -22.15 -7.78 1.96
N LYS A 87 -23.21 -7.09 1.52
CA LYS A 87 -24.22 -6.45 2.38
C LYS A 87 -25.25 -7.44 2.97
N THR A 88 -25.38 -8.65 2.40
CA THR A 88 -26.33 -9.64 2.94
C THR A 88 -25.82 -10.13 4.28
N PRO A 89 -26.54 -9.91 5.40
CA PRO A 89 -26.10 -10.32 6.73
C PRO A 89 -26.20 -11.84 6.85
N THR A 90 -25.12 -12.53 6.62
CA THR A 90 -24.93 -13.83 7.24
C THR A 90 -24.53 -13.58 8.68
N ASN A 91 -25.16 -14.19 9.64
CA ASN A 91 -25.04 -14.11 11.12
C ASN A 91 -23.59 -14.08 11.67
N ARG A 92 -22.76 -13.11 11.27
CA ARG A 92 -21.37 -12.96 11.69
C ARG A 92 -21.11 -11.53 12.15
N SER A 93 -20.37 -11.44 13.25
CA SER A 93 -19.86 -10.25 13.96
C SER A 93 -19.87 -8.95 13.12
N SER A 94 -20.60 -7.96 13.56
CA SER A 94 -20.77 -6.62 12.94
C SER A 94 -19.45 -5.97 12.47
N GLY A 95 -18.32 -6.25 13.15
CA GLY A 95 -17.01 -5.70 12.79
C GLY A 95 -16.43 -6.25 11.48
N ASN A 96 -16.62 -7.52 11.16
CA ASN A 96 -16.09 -8.15 9.95
C ASN A 96 -16.84 -7.68 8.69
N VAL A 97 -18.14 -7.43 8.80
CA VAL A 97 -18.95 -6.88 7.68
C VAL A 97 -18.47 -5.49 7.33
N LYS A 98 -18.27 -4.62 8.32
CA LYS A 98 -17.77 -3.26 8.14
C LYS A 98 -16.39 -3.22 7.44
N SER A 99 -15.48 -4.09 7.82
CA SER A 99 -14.14 -4.14 7.21
C SER A 99 -14.18 -4.55 5.74
N LYS A 100 -15.05 -5.50 5.36
CA LYS A 100 -15.27 -5.91 3.97
C LYS A 100 -15.84 -4.77 3.13
N GLU A 101 -16.83 -4.08 3.66
CA GLU A 101 -17.45 -2.93 2.99
C GLU A 101 -16.41 -1.82 2.75
N VAL A 102 -15.61 -1.47 3.75
CA VAL A 102 -14.55 -0.47 3.61
C VAL A 102 -13.53 -0.90 2.56
N MET A 103 -13.08 -2.16 2.57
CA MET A 103 -12.15 -2.71 1.57
C MET A 103 -12.73 -2.58 0.16
N LEU A 104 -14.00 -2.96 -0.04
CA LEU A 104 -14.65 -2.88 -1.34
C LEU A 104 -14.80 -1.43 -1.82
N MET A 105 -15.19 -0.52 -0.92
CA MET A 105 -15.29 0.91 -1.25
C MET A 105 -13.94 1.51 -1.64
N GLU A 106 -12.85 1.11 -0.96
CA GLU A 106 -11.51 1.55 -1.35
C GLU A 106 -11.10 0.98 -2.72
N ILE A 107 -11.41 -0.28 -3.01
CA ILE A 107 -11.18 -0.88 -4.33
C ILE A 107 -11.93 -0.08 -5.41
N ILE A 108 -13.22 0.22 -5.20
CA ILE A 108 -14.03 1.01 -6.14
C ILE A 108 -13.42 2.40 -6.36
N ARG A 109 -12.94 3.07 -5.32
CA ARG A 109 -12.28 4.38 -5.42
C ARG A 109 -11.02 4.37 -6.26
N TYR A 110 -10.36 3.22 -6.38
CA TYR A 110 -9.14 3.06 -7.15
C TYR A 110 -9.38 2.48 -8.55
N MET A 111 -10.61 2.05 -8.88
CA MET A 111 -10.94 1.55 -10.21
C MET A 111 -10.45 2.51 -11.30
N ASN A 112 -9.95 1.94 -12.40
CA ASN A 112 -9.38 2.67 -13.55
C ASN A 112 -8.14 3.53 -13.24
N THR A 113 -7.56 3.44 -12.02
CA THR A 113 -6.26 4.07 -11.76
C THR A 113 -5.21 3.45 -12.69
N PRO A 114 -4.43 4.25 -13.44
CA PRO A 114 -3.44 3.71 -14.37
C PRO A 114 -2.39 2.84 -13.68
N TYR A 115 -1.93 1.80 -14.37
CA TYR A 115 -0.78 1.04 -13.91
C TYR A 115 0.51 1.86 -14.06
N LYS A 116 1.34 1.85 -13.03
CA LYS A 116 2.68 2.41 -13.08
C LYS A 116 3.60 1.54 -12.23
N PHE A 117 4.61 0.92 -12.84
CA PHE A 117 5.59 0.14 -12.11
C PHE A 117 6.29 0.99 -11.04
N GLY A 118 6.35 0.51 -9.79
CA GLY A 118 6.87 1.27 -8.66
C GLY A 118 5.95 2.40 -8.16
N GLY A 119 4.82 2.66 -8.84
CA GLY A 119 3.83 3.67 -8.44
C GLY A 119 3.06 3.26 -7.19
N ASN A 120 2.59 4.27 -6.43
CA ASN A 120 1.89 4.08 -5.15
C ASN A 120 0.76 5.09 -4.92
N SER A 121 0.22 5.69 -5.98
CA SER A 121 -0.80 6.73 -5.89
C SER A 121 -1.88 6.59 -6.96
N LYS A 122 -2.94 7.40 -6.90
CA LYS A 122 -3.98 7.47 -7.95
C LYS A 122 -3.47 8.02 -9.29
N LYS A 123 -2.28 8.61 -9.35
CA LYS A 123 -1.63 8.99 -10.63
C LYS A 123 -0.94 7.81 -11.31
N GLY A 124 -0.84 6.68 -10.63
CA GLY A 124 -0.28 5.44 -11.11
C GLY A 124 0.10 4.53 -9.94
N ILE A 125 -0.31 3.27 -10.01
CA ILE A 125 -0.11 2.28 -8.94
C ILE A 125 0.29 0.93 -9.53
N ASP A 126 1.22 0.22 -8.88
CA ASP A 126 1.50 -1.18 -9.22
C ASP A 126 0.66 -2.17 -8.39
N CYS A 127 0.73 -3.46 -8.74
CA CYS A 127 -0.09 -4.50 -8.12
C CYS A 127 0.13 -4.62 -6.60
N SER A 128 1.36 -4.58 -6.13
CA SER A 128 1.69 -4.72 -4.72
C SER A 128 1.43 -3.45 -3.92
N ALA A 129 1.61 -2.26 -4.50
CA ALA A 129 1.21 -1.01 -3.87
C ALA A 129 -0.31 -0.88 -3.77
N PHE A 130 -1.05 -1.42 -4.75
CA PHE A 130 -2.50 -1.49 -4.68
C PHE A 130 -2.96 -2.32 -3.48
N THR A 131 -2.50 -3.57 -3.34
CA THR A 131 -2.84 -4.42 -2.19
C THR A 131 -2.43 -3.77 -0.86
N GLN A 132 -1.22 -3.21 -0.78
CA GLN A 132 -0.74 -2.45 0.37
C GLN A 132 -1.70 -1.32 0.78
N THR A 133 -2.16 -0.55 -0.20
CA THR A 133 -3.04 0.60 0.02
C THR A 133 -4.41 0.14 0.50
N MET A 134 -4.97 -0.91 -0.10
CA MET A 134 -6.28 -1.45 0.30
C MET A 134 -6.25 -1.98 1.74
N PHE A 135 -5.25 -2.77 2.10
CA PHE A 135 -5.12 -3.31 3.46
C PHE A 135 -4.89 -2.23 4.51
N ARG A 136 -4.04 -1.25 4.21
CA ARG A 136 -3.79 -0.12 5.10
C ARG A 136 -5.05 0.70 5.35
N ASN A 137 -5.80 1.02 4.29
CA ASN A 137 -6.96 1.91 4.39
C ASN A 137 -8.18 1.21 5.00
N ALA A 138 -8.37 -0.10 4.72
CA ALA A 138 -9.55 -0.83 5.19
C ALA A 138 -9.40 -1.37 6.61
N ILE A 139 -8.22 -1.86 6.98
CA ILE A 139 -8.01 -2.60 8.24
C ILE A 139 -6.69 -2.25 8.94
N SER A 140 -6.03 -1.16 8.54
CA SER A 140 -4.79 -0.65 9.15
C SER A 140 -3.61 -1.61 9.16
N ILE A 141 -3.61 -2.63 8.28
CA ILE A 141 -2.50 -3.57 8.13
C ILE A 141 -1.53 -3.04 7.05
N ARG A 142 -0.24 -3.05 7.37
CA ARG A 142 0.84 -2.73 6.43
C ARG A 142 1.41 -4.01 5.86
N LEU A 143 1.22 -4.24 4.56
CA LEU A 143 1.87 -5.31 3.83
C LEU A 143 3.27 -4.87 3.37
N ASN A 144 4.13 -5.83 3.06
CA ASN A 144 5.42 -5.57 2.43
C ASN A 144 5.27 -4.92 1.03
N ARG A 145 6.32 -4.22 0.57
CA ARG A 145 6.23 -3.42 -0.66
C ARG A 145 6.14 -4.25 -1.94
N THR A 146 6.73 -5.43 -1.97
CA THR A 146 6.80 -6.23 -3.21
C THR A 146 5.86 -7.43 -3.14
N ALA A 147 5.32 -7.86 -4.30
CA ALA A 147 4.49 -9.06 -4.39
C ALA A 147 5.21 -10.30 -3.83
N ARG A 148 6.52 -10.43 -4.09
CA ARG A 148 7.34 -11.53 -3.58
C ARG A 148 7.43 -11.56 -2.05
N ASP A 149 7.51 -10.40 -1.42
CA ASP A 149 7.58 -10.33 0.05
C ASP A 149 6.19 -10.50 0.65
N GLN A 150 5.13 -9.97 0.03
CA GLN A 150 3.74 -10.25 0.41
C GLN A 150 3.39 -11.75 0.32
N TYR A 151 4.01 -12.49 -0.62
CA TYR A 151 3.82 -13.94 -0.75
C TYR A 151 4.37 -14.75 0.43
N LYS A 152 5.20 -14.13 1.27
CA LYS A 152 5.74 -14.74 2.51
C LYS A 152 4.94 -14.37 3.75
N GLU A 153 3.92 -13.51 3.61
CA GLU A 153 3.10 -13.04 4.73
C GLU A 153 1.87 -13.93 4.93
N GLY A 154 1.41 -13.98 6.16
CA GLY A 154 0.14 -14.63 6.53
C GLY A 154 0.15 -16.15 6.43
N LYS A 155 -1.07 -16.71 6.36
CA LYS A 155 -1.27 -18.16 6.26
C LYS A 155 -1.39 -18.58 4.80
N ASP A 156 -0.74 -19.67 4.43
CA ASP A 156 -0.88 -20.33 3.13
C ASP A 156 -2.32 -20.79 2.86
N ILE A 157 -2.75 -20.64 1.61
CA ILE A 157 -4.00 -21.17 1.08
C ILE A 157 -3.65 -21.96 -0.18
N ASP A 158 -3.62 -23.27 -0.06
CA ASP A 158 -3.17 -24.17 -1.14
C ASP A 158 -4.25 -24.37 -2.19
N GLU A 159 -5.52 -24.50 -1.74
CA GLU A 159 -6.62 -24.80 -2.64
C GLU A 159 -7.48 -23.56 -2.94
N LYS A 160 -7.77 -23.33 -4.21
CA LYS A 160 -8.62 -22.19 -4.67
C LYS A 160 -10.00 -22.17 -3.99
N LYS A 161 -10.56 -23.34 -3.65
CA LYS A 161 -11.86 -23.45 -2.97
C LYS A 161 -11.86 -22.90 -1.55
N GLU A 162 -10.69 -22.77 -0.91
CA GLU A 162 -10.53 -22.23 0.43
C GLU A 162 -10.39 -20.71 0.46
N LEU A 163 -10.25 -20.09 -0.72
CA LEU A 163 -10.14 -18.64 -0.86
C LEU A 163 -11.39 -17.95 -0.31
N LYS A 164 -11.15 -16.89 0.46
CA LYS A 164 -12.19 -16.04 1.04
C LYS A 164 -11.93 -14.58 0.67
N PHE A 165 -12.96 -13.76 0.76
CA PHE A 165 -12.81 -12.31 0.56
C PHE A 165 -11.66 -11.74 1.37
N GLY A 166 -10.80 -10.95 0.72
CA GLY A 166 -9.64 -10.32 1.33
C GLY A 166 -8.37 -11.17 1.30
N ASP A 167 -8.41 -12.42 0.86
CA ASP A 167 -7.18 -13.18 0.65
C ASP A 167 -6.37 -12.58 -0.51
N LEU A 168 -5.06 -12.57 -0.37
CA LEU A 168 -4.17 -12.23 -1.48
C LEU A 168 -4.04 -13.43 -2.41
N VAL A 169 -4.08 -13.18 -3.72
CA VAL A 169 -3.87 -14.19 -4.77
C VAL A 169 -2.67 -13.80 -5.61
N PHE A 170 -1.81 -14.77 -5.92
CA PHE A 170 -0.52 -14.55 -6.55
C PHE A 170 -0.38 -15.32 -7.86
N PHE A 171 0.35 -14.71 -8.81
CA PHE A 171 0.49 -15.26 -10.16
C PHE A 171 1.93 -15.16 -10.67
N ASP A 172 2.33 -16.19 -11.45
CA ASP A 172 3.60 -16.23 -12.18
C ASP A 172 3.45 -15.50 -13.52
N THR A 173 3.57 -14.18 -13.51
CA THR A 173 3.39 -13.34 -14.70
C THR A 173 4.70 -12.80 -15.24
N ARG A 174 5.81 -12.97 -14.52
CA ARG A 174 7.13 -12.43 -14.89
C ARG A 174 8.17 -13.53 -15.01
N ARG A 175 9.07 -13.38 -15.99
CA ARG A 175 10.15 -14.37 -16.21
C ARG A 175 11.18 -14.44 -15.10
N THR A 176 11.51 -13.29 -14.50
CA THR A 176 12.65 -13.14 -13.58
C THR A 176 12.27 -13.10 -12.11
N VAL A 177 11.01 -12.82 -11.78
CA VAL A 177 10.54 -12.63 -10.40
C VAL A 177 9.25 -13.41 -10.17
N LYS A 178 9.26 -14.29 -9.17
CA LYS A 178 8.10 -15.10 -8.76
C LYS A 178 7.75 -14.86 -7.29
N PRO A 179 6.47 -14.58 -6.98
CA PRO A 179 5.40 -14.21 -7.91
C PRO A 179 5.67 -12.84 -8.57
N GLY A 180 5.24 -12.70 -9.82
CA GLY A 180 5.31 -11.44 -10.57
C GLY A 180 4.12 -10.52 -10.33
N HIS A 181 3.00 -11.05 -9.84
CA HIS A 181 1.74 -10.32 -9.69
C HIS A 181 0.97 -10.73 -8.45
N VAL A 182 0.15 -9.80 -7.94
CA VAL A 182 -0.69 -10.00 -6.77
C VAL A 182 -2.01 -9.24 -6.91
N GLY A 183 -3.09 -9.81 -6.35
CA GLY A 183 -4.40 -9.16 -6.24
C GLY A 183 -5.12 -9.55 -4.96
N ILE A 184 -6.32 -9.02 -4.76
CA ILE A 184 -7.19 -9.26 -3.61
C ILE A 184 -8.40 -10.07 -4.07
N TYR A 185 -8.61 -11.25 -3.53
CA TYR A 185 -9.76 -12.09 -3.84
C TYR A 185 -11.06 -11.50 -3.29
N LEU A 186 -12.09 -11.45 -4.12
CA LEU A 186 -13.40 -10.85 -3.78
C LEU A 186 -14.52 -11.89 -3.58
N GLY A 187 -14.26 -13.14 -3.91
CA GLY A 187 -15.28 -14.19 -4.02
C GLY A 187 -15.62 -14.52 -5.47
N ASP A 188 -16.36 -15.61 -5.70
CA ASP A 188 -16.87 -16.03 -7.02
C ASP A 188 -15.78 -16.08 -8.12
N ASN A 189 -14.57 -16.50 -7.76
CA ASN A 189 -13.39 -16.52 -8.63
C ASN A 189 -12.94 -15.15 -9.12
N LEU A 190 -13.41 -14.06 -8.54
CA LEU A 190 -13.03 -12.70 -8.90
C LEU A 190 -11.95 -12.16 -7.96
N PHE A 191 -11.05 -11.34 -8.52
CA PHE A 191 -10.03 -10.63 -7.75
C PHE A 191 -9.79 -9.22 -8.30
N ALA A 192 -9.52 -8.27 -7.41
CA ALA A 192 -9.14 -6.91 -7.75
C ALA A 192 -7.61 -6.78 -7.80
N HIS A 193 -7.09 -6.10 -8.82
CA HIS A 193 -5.66 -5.89 -8.99
C HIS A 193 -5.34 -4.67 -9.85
N ALA A 194 -4.09 -4.21 -9.85
CA ALA A 194 -3.60 -3.24 -10.83
C ALA A 194 -2.99 -3.99 -12.03
N SER A 195 -3.76 -4.08 -13.10
CA SER A 195 -3.34 -4.69 -14.38
C SER A 195 -2.43 -3.75 -15.14
N SER A 196 -1.34 -4.26 -15.74
CA SER A 196 -0.43 -3.46 -16.57
C SER A 196 -1.09 -2.92 -17.83
N SER A 197 -2.14 -3.57 -18.34
CA SER A 197 -2.87 -3.16 -19.55
C SER A 197 -4.11 -2.31 -19.28
N LYS A 198 -4.78 -2.50 -18.12
CA LYS A 198 -6.07 -1.86 -17.83
C LYS A 198 -6.07 -0.93 -16.61
N GLY A 199 -4.95 -0.86 -15.87
CA GLY A 199 -4.94 -0.23 -14.56
C GLY A 199 -5.69 -1.05 -13.51
N VAL A 200 -6.21 -0.40 -12.48
CA VAL A 200 -6.97 -1.09 -11.43
C VAL A 200 -8.28 -1.61 -11.98
N THR A 201 -8.47 -2.92 -11.91
CA THR A 201 -9.61 -3.64 -12.49
C THR A 201 -9.94 -4.89 -11.68
N ILE A 202 -11.03 -5.57 -12.04
CA ILE A 202 -11.41 -6.88 -11.51
C ILE A 202 -11.30 -7.89 -12.63
N SER A 203 -10.70 -9.04 -12.33
CA SER A 203 -10.52 -10.16 -13.26
C SER A 203 -10.90 -11.49 -12.63
N SER A 204 -11.06 -12.54 -13.45
CA SER A 204 -11.33 -13.89 -12.95
C SER A 204 -10.04 -14.70 -12.79
N ILE A 205 -9.89 -15.41 -11.66
CA ILE A 205 -8.78 -16.38 -11.45
C ILE A 205 -8.92 -17.62 -12.35
N THR A 206 -10.09 -17.83 -12.95
CA THR A 206 -10.38 -18.94 -13.86
C THR A 206 -10.21 -18.57 -15.33
N SER A 207 -9.92 -17.29 -15.65
CA SER A 207 -9.62 -16.88 -17.02
C SER A 207 -8.39 -17.66 -17.56
N SER A 208 -8.31 -17.84 -18.86
CA SER A 208 -7.23 -18.59 -19.50
C SER A 208 -5.84 -18.06 -19.14
N TYR A 209 -5.71 -16.75 -18.98
CA TYR A 209 -4.45 -16.11 -18.61
C TYR A 209 -4.04 -16.37 -17.16
N TYR A 210 -4.97 -16.17 -16.19
CA TYR A 210 -4.64 -16.27 -14.77
C TYR A 210 -4.68 -17.70 -14.24
N SER A 211 -5.52 -18.58 -14.79
CA SER A 211 -5.68 -19.96 -14.29
C SER A 211 -4.39 -20.77 -14.36
N GLY A 212 -3.65 -20.64 -15.48
CA GLY A 212 -2.37 -21.33 -15.67
C GLY A 212 -1.18 -20.69 -14.95
N ARG A 213 -1.36 -19.50 -14.38
CA ARG A 213 -0.31 -18.73 -13.68
C ARG A 213 -0.52 -18.62 -12.18
N TYR A 214 -1.60 -19.19 -11.66
CA TYR A 214 -1.91 -19.15 -10.25
C TYR A 214 -0.86 -19.87 -9.42
N MET A 215 -0.31 -19.20 -8.39
CA MET A 215 0.75 -19.71 -7.53
C MET A 215 0.29 -20.05 -6.11
N GLY A 216 -0.90 -19.62 -5.71
CA GLY A 216 -1.42 -19.80 -4.35
C GLY A 216 -2.03 -18.52 -3.77
N GLY A 217 -2.56 -18.64 -2.58
CA GLY A 217 -3.12 -17.53 -1.82
C GLY A 217 -2.45 -17.32 -0.47
N ARG A 218 -2.66 -16.14 0.11
CA ARG A 218 -2.24 -15.80 1.49
C ARG A 218 -3.39 -15.15 2.23
N ARG A 219 -3.68 -15.65 3.43
CA ARG A 219 -4.64 -15.02 4.33
C ARG A 219 -3.91 -14.18 5.35
N ILE A 220 -4.07 -12.86 5.24
CA ILE A 220 -3.38 -11.89 6.11
C ILE A 220 -4.21 -11.64 7.38
N SER A 221 -5.53 -11.60 7.26
CA SER A 221 -6.44 -11.37 8.38
C SER A 221 -7.76 -12.08 8.19
N LYS A 222 -8.55 -12.13 9.25
CA LYS A 222 -9.92 -12.62 9.18
C LYS A 222 -10.85 -11.43 8.94
N PHE A 223 -11.52 -11.44 7.79
CA PHE A 223 -12.61 -10.52 7.47
C PHE A 223 -13.96 -11.08 7.93
#